data_0a1b3dad32a6d927c5f332c4c929044d
#
_entry.id   0a1b3dad32a6d927c5f332c4c929044d
#
_cell.length_a   1.000
_cell.length_b   1.000
_cell.length_c   1.000
_cell.angle_alpha   90.00
_cell.angle_beta   90.00
_cell.angle_gamma   90.00
#
_symmetry.space_group_name_H-M   'P 1'
#
loop_
_entity.id
_entity.type
_entity.pdbx_description
1 polymer ?
#
loop_
_entity_poly.entity_id
_entity_poly.type
_entity_poly.pdbx_seq_one_letter_code
_entity_poly.pdbx_strand_id
1 'polypeptide(L)'
;MSIKVGINGFGRIGRMVVRRALEHPEIEIVGINDLCPADYLAYMLKYDSMHGKFPGEVKAEDGVIIINGKRIPVSAERDPANLPWKDLGAEYVIESTGLFLTKEKAQGHIAAGAKHVVMSAPSKDDTPMFVTGVNLDKYTSDMQFVSNASCTTNCLAPIAKVLNDKFGIADGLMTTVHSIPATQKTVDGVSLKDWRGGRAASGNIIPSSTGAAKAVGKVIPELAGKLTGMSMRVPTLDVSVVDLTVNLKKAATYDEICAAMKEASEGELKGVLGYTDESVVSSDFLGDPHTSVFDAKAGIALTDTFVKVVSWYDNEMGYSDKLLCLIEHMYSVDHK
;
A
#
# COMPACT_ATOMS: atom_id res chain seq x y z
N MET A 1 21.67 -9.96 10.90
CA MET A 1 20.85 -11.13 10.49
C MET A 1 19.81 -10.61 9.54
N SER A 2 19.52 -11.34 8.45
CA SER A 2 18.49 -10.92 7.49
C SER A 2 17.10 -11.26 7.99
N ILE A 3 16.13 -10.42 7.66
CA ILE A 3 14.70 -10.61 7.93
C ILE A 3 14.13 -11.51 6.83
N LYS A 4 13.78 -12.74 7.16
CA LYS A 4 13.32 -13.73 6.19
C LYS A 4 11.84 -13.59 5.89
N VAL A 5 11.51 -13.27 4.64
CA VAL A 5 10.16 -12.95 4.19
C VAL A 5 9.68 -13.92 3.12
N GLY A 6 8.52 -14.54 3.34
CA GLY A 6 7.76 -15.28 2.33
C GLY A 6 6.73 -14.38 1.64
N ILE A 7 6.43 -14.63 0.38
CA ILE A 7 5.38 -13.93 -0.37
C ILE A 7 4.33 -14.92 -0.83
N ASN A 8 3.09 -14.72 -0.41
CA ASN A 8 1.93 -15.46 -0.90
C ASN A 8 1.13 -14.61 -1.88
N GLY A 9 1.15 -14.97 -3.16
CA GLY A 9 0.59 -14.20 -4.27
C GLY A 9 1.63 -13.31 -4.96
N PHE A 10 2.00 -13.65 -6.19
CA PHE A 10 2.99 -12.93 -6.97
C PHE A 10 2.34 -12.05 -8.06
N GLY A 11 1.22 -11.42 -7.70
CA GLY A 11 0.50 -10.42 -8.50
C GLY A 11 1.26 -9.09 -8.58
N ARG A 12 0.53 -7.99 -8.82
CA ARG A 12 1.17 -6.65 -8.87
C ARG A 12 1.97 -6.36 -7.61
N ILE A 13 1.35 -6.44 -6.43
CA ILE A 13 2.00 -6.09 -5.15
C ILE A 13 3.16 -7.04 -4.83
N GLY A 14 2.98 -8.37 -4.95
CA GLY A 14 4.07 -9.32 -4.68
C GLY A 14 5.31 -9.07 -5.54
N ARG A 15 5.15 -8.70 -6.82
CA ARG A 15 6.26 -8.32 -7.69
C ARG A 15 6.90 -6.99 -7.34
N MET A 16 6.09 -5.99 -6.96
CA MET A 16 6.63 -4.69 -6.53
C MET A 16 7.38 -4.80 -5.20
N VAL A 17 6.91 -5.63 -4.27
CA VAL A 17 7.66 -5.96 -3.05
C VAL A 17 9.06 -6.49 -3.38
N VAL A 18 9.18 -7.43 -4.33
CA VAL A 18 10.50 -7.94 -4.75
C VAL A 18 11.36 -6.86 -5.40
N ARG A 19 10.77 -5.96 -6.19
CA ARG A 19 11.50 -4.81 -6.77
C ARG A 19 11.99 -3.86 -5.68
N ARG A 20 11.16 -3.57 -4.69
CA ARG A 20 11.53 -2.68 -3.56
C ARG A 20 12.51 -3.32 -2.60
N ALA A 21 12.47 -4.64 -2.42
CA ALA A 21 13.41 -5.37 -1.56
C ALA A 21 14.89 -5.17 -1.97
N LEU A 22 15.19 -4.71 -3.19
CA LEU A 22 16.54 -4.33 -3.59
C LEU A 22 17.09 -3.12 -2.82
N GLU A 23 16.21 -2.25 -2.33
CA GLU A 23 16.54 -1.06 -1.54
C GLU A 23 16.45 -1.32 -0.02
N HIS A 24 16.04 -2.54 0.38
CA HIS A 24 15.92 -2.97 1.78
C HIS A 24 16.91 -4.11 2.07
N PRO A 25 18.20 -3.83 2.29
CA PRO A 25 19.26 -4.85 2.41
C PRO A 25 19.07 -5.81 3.58
N GLU A 26 18.31 -5.42 4.61
CA GLU A 26 17.96 -6.26 5.75
C GLU A 26 16.96 -7.35 5.40
N ILE A 27 16.16 -7.18 4.32
CA ILE A 27 15.10 -8.09 3.91
C ILE A 27 15.62 -9.15 2.93
N GLU A 28 15.30 -10.39 3.21
CA GLU A 28 15.58 -11.53 2.36
C GLU A 28 14.29 -12.25 1.97
N ILE A 29 13.94 -12.21 0.68
CA ILE A 29 12.83 -13.00 0.17
C ILE A 29 13.31 -14.45 0.04
N VAL A 30 12.72 -15.35 0.84
CA VAL A 30 13.13 -16.75 0.94
C VAL A 30 12.21 -17.73 0.20
N GLY A 31 11.02 -17.30 -0.19
CA GLY A 31 10.09 -18.11 -0.96
C GLY A 31 8.92 -17.32 -1.52
N ILE A 32 8.39 -17.79 -2.62
CA ILE A 32 7.21 -17.22 -3.30
C ILE A 32 6.20 -18.34 -3.51
N ASN A 33 4.93 -18.06 -3.26
CA ASN A 33 3.83 -18.95 -3.65
C ASN A 33 2.92 -18.23 -4.66
N ASP A 34 2.70 -18.89 -5.79
CA ASP A 34 1.70 -18.49 -6.78
C ASP A 34 1.29 -19.70 -7.61
N LEU A 35 0.08 -19.72 -8.18
CA LEU A 35 -0.42 -20.86 -8.95
C LEU A 35 0.13 -20.93 -10.39
N CYS A 36 0.86 -19.89 -10.81
CA CYS A 36 1.53 -19.85 -12.11
C CYS A 36 2.92 -20.48 -12.04
N PRO A 37 3.43 -21.03 -13.15
CA PRO A 37 4.77 -21.63 -13.21
C PRO A 37 5.88 -20.56 -13.06
N ALA A 38 7.02 -20.96 -12.50
CA ALA A 38 8.12 -20.08 -12.13
C ALA A 38 8.72 -19.29 -13.33
N ASP A 39 8.76 -19.87 -14.52
CA ASP A 39 9.23 -19.22 -15.74
C ASP A 39 8.32 -18.04 -16.14
N TYR A 40 7.00 -18.23 -16.06
CA TYR A 40 6.04 -17.15 -16.30
C TYR A 40 6.14 -16.06 -15.23
N LEU A 41 6.27 -16.42 -13.96
CA LEU A 41 6.43 -15.45 -12.87
C LEU A 41 7.74 -14.66 -13.02
N ALA A 42 8.84 -15.31 -13.42
CA ALA A 42 10.09 -14.65 -13.72
C ALA A 42 9.97 -13.68 -14.90
N TYR A 43 9.26 -14.08 -15.96
CA TYR A 43 8.94 -13.18 -17.08
C TYR A 43 8.16 -11.93 -16.62
N MET A 44 7.11 -12.13 -15.81
CA MET A 44 6.28 -11.04 -15.29
C MET A 44 7.01 -10.12 -14.30
N LEU A 45 8.02 -10.61 -13.59
CA LEU A 45 8.90 -9.79 -12.76
C LEU A 45 9.89 -9.00 -13.62
N LYS A 46 10.43 -9.65 -14.66
CA LYS A 46 11.46 -9.07 -15.53
C LYS A 46 10.92 -7.91 -16.37
N TYR A 47 9.68 -8.02 -16.85
CA TYR A 47 9.06 -7.03 -17.72
C TYR A 47 7.79 -6.48 -17.09
N ASP A 48 7.72 -5.18 -16.94
CA ASP A 48 6.56 -4.50 -16.40
C ASP A 48 6.23 -3.28 -17.26
N SER A 49 4.93 -3.11 -17.58
CA SER A 49 4.48 -2.03 -18.48
C SER A 49 4.64 -0.65 -17.86
N MET A 50 4.55 -0.54 -16.53
CA MET A 50 4.64 0.73 -15.81
C MET A 50 6.05 0.96 -15.26
N HIS A 51 6.62 -0.06 -14.59
CA HIS A 51 7.91 0.07 -13.91
C HIS A 51 9.10 -0.41 -14.76
N GLY A 52 8.85 -0.73 -16.03
CA GLY A 52 9.90 -1.13 -16.97
C GLY A 52 10.59 -2.45 -16.64
N LYS A 53 11.76 -2.66 -17.23
CA LYS A 53 12.56 -3.86 -16.95
C LYS A 53 13.05 -3.84 -15.50
N PHE A 54 13.08 -5.04 -14.89
CA PHE A 54 13.70 -5.24 -13.59
C PHE A 54 15.17 -4.77 -13.62
N PRO A 55 15.63 -3.98 -12.63
CA PRO A 55 16.99 -3.45 -12.61
C PRO A 55 17.98 -4.49 -12.09
N GLY A 56 18.12 -5.61 -12.81
CA GLY A 56 18.96 -6.71 -12.43
C GLY A 56 18.71 -7.96 -13.28
N GLU A 57 19.30 -9.08 -12.89
CA GLU A 57 19.13 -10.35 -13.56
C GLU A 57 17.93 -11.11 -12.97
N VAL A 58 17.04 -11.61 -13.85
CA VAL A 58 15.93 -12.49 -13.47
C VAL A 58 15.91 -13.68 -14.43
N LYS A 59 15.98 -14.89 -13.85
CA LYS A 59 15.90 -16.18 -14.57
C LYS A 59 14.97 -17.12 -13.82
N ALA A 60 14.52 -18.17 -14.50
CA ALA A 60 13.82 -19.29 -13.88
C ALA A 60 14.51 -20.59 -14.25
N GLU A 61 14.58 -21.53 -13.31
CA GLU A 61 15.19 -22.84 -13.47
C GLU A 61 14.55 -23.81 -12.46
N ASP A 62 13.98 -24.91 -12.94
CA ASP A 62 13.47 -26.02 -12.11
C ASP A 62 12.56 -25.60 -10.93
N GLY A 63 11.57 -24.76 -11.20
CA GLY A 63 10.61 -24.30 -10.17
C GLY A 63 11.15 -23.21 -9.23
N VAL A 64 12.31 -22.62 -9.57
CA VAL A 64 12.97 -21.56 -8.79
C VAL A 64 13.07 -20.31 -9.64
N ILE A 65 12.85 -19.14 -9.04
CA ILE A 65 13.20 -17.86 -9.63
C ILE A 65 14.58 -17.45 -9.10
N ILE A 66 15.47 -17.06 -9.99
CA ILE A 66 16.82 -16.60 -9.66
C ILE A 66 16.87 -15.10 -9.89
N ILE A 67 17.11 -14.33 -8.83
CA ILE A 67 17.18 -12.87 -8.86
C ILE A 67 18.56 -12.44 -8.39
N ASN A 68 19.34 -11.80 -9.27
CA ASN A 68 20.72 -11.39 -8.98
C ASN A 68 21.56 -12.52 -8.36
N GLY A 69 21.39 -13.73 -8.86
CA GLY A 69 22.09 -14.92 -8.38
C GLY A 69 21.47 -15.60 -7.14
N LYS A 70 20.52 -14.99 -6.45
CA LYS A 70 19.80 -15.61 -5.32
C LYS A 70 18.67 -16.50 -5.84
N ARG A 71 18.65 -17.75 -5.37
CA ARG A 71 17.63 -18.75 -5.73
C ARG A 71 16.43 -18.63 -4.78
N ILE A 72 15.25 -18.37 -5.29
CA ILE A 72 13.99 -18.24 -4.55
C ILE A 72 13.05 -19.35 -5.02
N PRO A 73 12.76 -20.37 -4.19
CA PRO A 73 11.84 -21.44 -4.55
C PRO A 73 10.41 -20.89 -4.73
N VAL A 74 9.71 -21.46 -5.73
CA VAL A 74 8.32 -21.16 -6.02
C VAL A 74 7.47 -22.38 -5.69
N SER A 75 6.47 -22.19 -4.84
CA SER A 75 5.42 -23.19 -4.56
C SER A 75 4.13 -22.81 -5.28
N ALA A 76 3.24 -23.77 -5.50
CA ALA A 76 1.96 -23.60 -6.18
C ALA A 76 0.80 -24.17 -5.34
N GLU A 77 0.76 -23.77 -4.06
CA GLU A 77 -0.20 -24.26 -3.09
C GLU A 77 -1.40 -23.32 -2.96
N ARG A 78 -2.60 -23.91 -2.92
CA ARG A 78 -3.86 -23.15 -2.70
C ARG A 78 -4.16 -22.94 -1.23
N ASP A 79 -3.80 -23.91 -0.38
CA ASP A 79 -3.99 -23.87 1.05
C ASP A 79 -2.70 -23.36 1.73
N PRO A 80 -2.74 -22.21 2.41
CA PRO A 80 -1.57 -21.68 3.09
C PRO A 80 -0.94 -22.62 4.13
N ALA A 81 -1.70 -23.57 4.67
CA ALA A 81 -1.19 -24.53 5.64
C ALA A 81 -0.18 -25.52 5.07
N ASN A 82 -0.16 -25.72 3.74
CA ASN A 82 0.75 -26.60 3.04
C ASN A 82 2.02 -25.91 2.53
N LEU A 83 2.18 -24.62 2.80
CA LEU A 83 3.32 -23.84 2.34
C LEU A 83 4.60 -24.17 3.12
N PRO A 84 5.77 -24.16 2.49
CA PRO A 84 7.02 -24.61 3.11
C PRO A 84 7.70 -23.51 3.96
N TRP A 85 6.94 -22.65 4.64
CA TRP A 85 7.49 -21.51 5.36
C TRP A 85 8.49 -21.90 6.44
N LYS A 86 8.21 -22.99 7.16
CA LYS A 86 9.10 -23.53 8.19
C LYS A 86 10.45 -23.96 7.61
N ASP A 87 10.42 -24.70 6.49
CA ASP A 87 11.63 -25.24 5.87
C ASP A 87 12.48 -24.13 5.23
N LEU A 88 11.82 -23.06 4.74
CA LEU A 88 12.46 -21.87 4.18
C LEU A 88 12.91 -20.89 5.27
N GLY A 89 12.47 -21.10 6.51
CA GLY A 89 12.73 -20.20 7.62
C GLY A 89 12.05 -18.83 7.48
N ALA A 90 10.95 -18.74 6.74
CA ALA A 90 10.19 -17.50 6.60
C ALA A 90 9.54 -17.13 7.94
N GLU A 91 9.98 -16.03 8.53
CA GLU A 91 9.43 -15.53 9.79
C GLU A 91 8.19 -14.65 9.55
N TYR A 92 8.25 -13.83 8.52
CA TYR A 92 7.18 -12.93 8.08
C TYR A 92 6.65 -13.39 6.74
N VAL A 93 5.33 -13.36 6.57
CA VAL A 93 4.69 -13.66 5.28
C VAL A 93 3.87 -12.46 4.83
N ILE A 94 4.15 -11.96 3.64
CA ILE A 94 3.31 -10.98 2.95
C ILE A 94 2.19 -11.72 2.24
N GLU A 95 0.96 -11.51 2.72
CA GLU A 95 -0.24 -12.06 2.10
C GLU A 95 -0.76 -11.06 1.05
N SER A 96 -0.49 -11.35 -0.22
CA SER A 96 -0.82 -10.48 -1.37
C SER A 96 -1.73 -11.11 -2.42
N THR A 97 -2.44 -12.21 -2.07
CA THR A 97 -3.46 -12.83 -2.93
C THR A 97 -4.79 -12.07 -2.89
N GLY A 98 -5.06 -11.33 -1.81
CA GLY A 98 -6.36 -10.71 -1.53
C GLY A 98 -7.46 -11.70 -1.07
N LEU A 99 -7.12 -12.96 -0.81
CA LEU A 99 -8.05 -14.01 -0.41
C LEU A 99 -8.10 -14.22 1.11
N PHE A 100 -6.96 -14.12 1.79
CA PHE A 100 -6.78 -14.46 3.21
C PHE A 100 -6.68 -13.19 4.07
N LEU A 101 -7.78 -12.41 4.13
CA LEU A 101 -7.83 -11.08 4.74
C LEU A 101 -8.52 -11.07 6.11
N THR A 102 -8.53 -12.21 6.81
CA THR A 102 -8.96 -12.35 8.21
C THR A 102 -7.99 -13.25 8.94
N LYS A 103 -7.89 -13.11 10.27
CA LYS A 103 -7.06 -13.98 11.12
C LYS A 103 -7.36 -15.45 10.87
N GLU A 104 -8.66 -15.82 10.83
CA GLU A 104 -9.10 -17.18 10.57
C GLU A 104 -8.55 -17.73 9.25
N LYS A 105 -8.68 -16.95 8.15
CA LYS A 105 -8.22 -17.39 6.83
C LYS A 105 -6.70 -17.43 6.71
N ALA A 106 -6.01 -16.49 7.35
CA ALA A 106 -4.56 -16.39 7.30
C ALA A 106 -3.85 -17.36 8.28
N GLN A 107 -4.59 -18.01 9.17
CA GLN A 107 -4.05 -18.94 10.17
C GLN A 107 -3.22 -20.08 9.56
N GLY A 108 -3.53 -20.48 8.32
CA GLY A 108 -2.75 -21.49 7.58
C GLY A 108 -1.27 -21.13 7.46
N HIS A 109 -0.92 -19.86 7.31
CA HIS A 109 0.48 -19.42 7.26
C HIS A 109 1.23 -19.67 8.56
N ILE A 110 0.57 -19.45 9.70
CA ILE A 110 1.14 -19.72 11.03
C ILE A 110 1.31 -21.23 11.23
N ALA A 111 0.30 -22.02 10.82
CA ALA A 111 0.40 -23.50 10.87
C ALA A 111 1.54 -24.02 9.99
N ALA A 112 1.84 -23.35 8.88
CA ALA A 112 2.95 -23.66 7.98
C ALA A 112 4.33 -23.21 8.52
N GLY A 113 4.37 -22.50 9.66
CA GLY A 113 5.60 -22.16 10.37
C GLY A 113 6.04 -20.68 10.30
N ALA A 114 5.25 -19.80 9.67
CA ALA A 114 5.46 -18.37 9.77
C ALA A 114 5.18 -17.89 11.21
N LYS A 115 5.88 -16.85 11.65
CA LYS A 115 5.62 -16.20 12.95
C LYS A 115 4.57 -15.08 12.81
N HIS A 116 4.63 -14.32 11.72
CA HIS A 116 3.78 -13.17 11.48
C HIS A 116 3.25 -13.17 10.03
N VAL A 117 2.04 -12.64 9.86
CA VAL A 117 1.40 -12.43 8.54
C VAL A 117 1.06 -10.95 8.38
N VAL A 118 1.56 -10.35 7.30
CA VAL A 118 1.27 -8.97 6.91
C VAL A 118 0.33 -8.99 5.70
N MET A 119 -0.92 -8.61 5.91
CA MET A 119 -1.92 -8.53 4.84
C MET A 119 -1.68 -7.29 3.99
N SER A 120 -1.52 -7.46 2.67
CA SER A 120 -1.34 -6.36 1.72
C SER A 120 -2.67 -5.74 1.26
N ALA A 121 -3.65 -5.70 2.14
CA ALA A 121 -4.96 -5.09 1.92
C ALA A 121 -5.62 -4.80 3.28
N PRO A 122 -6.66 -3.94 3.34
CA PRO A 122 -7.43 -3.76 4.56
C PRO A 122 -8.01 -5.09 5.05
N SER A 123 -7.81 -5.39 6.33
CA SER A 123 -8.40 -6.57 6.96
C SER A 123 -9.93 -6.50 6.94
N LYS A 124 -10.57 -7.66 6.85
CA LYS A 124 -12.03 -7.81 6.85
C LYS A 124 -12.60 -8.18 8.23
N ASP A 125 -11.74 -8.21 9.23
CA ASP A 125 -12.06 -8.45 10.64
C ASP A 125 -11.42 -7.36 11.53
N ASP A 126 -11.15 -7.68 12.80
CA ASP A 126 -10.51 -6.80 13.78
C ASP A 126 -8.97 -6.82 13.74
N THR A 127 -8.35 -7.45 12.73
CA THR A 127 -6.88 -7.43 12.56
C THR A 127 -6.37 -5.99 12.55
N PRO A 128 -5.39 -5.65 13.40
CA PRO A 128 -4.83 -4.31 13.48
C PRO A 128 -4.31 -3.81 12.13
N MET A 129 -4.58 -2.55 11.81
CA MET A 129 -4.08 -1.88 10.61
C MET A 129 -3.00 -0.88 10.98
N PHE A 130 -1.92 -0.87 10.19
CA PHE A 130 -0.79 0.03 10.38
C PHE A 130 -0.56 0.88 9.14
N VAL A 131 -0.15 2.11 9.37
CA VAL A 131 0.37 3.03 8.36
C VAL A 131 1.69 3.58 8.87
N THR A 132 2.74 3.39 8.09
CA THR A 132 4.08 3.88 8.43
C THR A 132 4.07 5.40 8.66
N GLY A 133 4.74 5.85 9.71
CA GLY A 133 4.75 7.26 10.13
C GLY A 133 3.50 7.72 10.90
N VAL A 134 2.45 6.88 11.02
CA VAL A 134 1.19 7.27 11.67
C VAL A 134 0.98 6.55 13.00
N ASN A 135 1.07 5.21 13.02
CA ASN A 135 0.70 4.43 14.21
C ASN A 135 1.56 3.17 14.44
N LEU A 136 2.77 3.09 13.91
CA LEU A 136 3.64 1.91 14.12
C LEU A 136 4.01 1.70 15.60
N ASP A 137 3.96 2.76 16.40
CA ASP A 137 4.15 2.71 17.86
C ASP A 137 3.13 1.84 18.61
N LYS A 138 2.02 1.49 17.96
CA LYS A 138 0.99 0.60 18.51
C LYS A 138 1.26 -0.88 18.26
N TYR A 139 2.28 -1.21 17.48
CA TYR A 139 2.62 -2.61 17.24
C TYR A 139 3.26 -3.25 18.48
N THR A 140 2.86 -4.48 18.77
CA THR A 140 3.44 -5.32 19.83
C THR A 140 3.73 -6.72 19.28
N SER A 141 4.73 -7.39 19.80
CA SER A 141 5.25 -8.68 19.29
C SER A 141 4.26 -9.86 19.40
N ASP A 142 3.17 -9.73 20.16
CA ASP A 142 2.08 -10.71 20.22
C ASP A 142 1.10 -10.61 19.04
N MET A 143 1.22 -9.57 18.20
CA MET A 143 0.37 -9.37 17.03
C MET A 143 0.84 -10.23 15.86
N GLN A 144 0.39 -11.49 15.80
CA GLN A 144 0.75 -12.40 14.69
C GLN A 144 0.18 -11.99 13.32
N PHE A 145 -0.94 -11.28 13.30
CA PHE A 145 -1.62 -10.82 12.08
C PHE A 145 -1.73 -9.31 12.11
N VAL A 146 -1.25 -8.67 11.06
CA VAL A 146 -1.35 -7.22 10.85
C VAL A 146 -1.75 -6.91 9.41
N SER A 147 -2.28 -5.74 9.19
CA SER A 147 -2.61 -5.24 7.85
C SER A 147 -1.88 -3.93 7.58
N ASN A 148 -1.33 -3.79 6.38
CA ASN A 148 -0.75 -2.52 5.90
C ASN A 148 -1.84 -1.56 5.34
N ALA A 149 -3.10 -1.75 5.72
CA ALA A 149 -4.25 -1.00 5.20
C ALA A 149 -4.33 -1.02 3.65
N SER A 150 -4.81 0.05 3.03
CA SER A 150 -4.81 0.21 1.56
C SER A 150 -3.82 1.27 1.11
N CYS A 151 -3.47 1.28 -0.19
CA CYS A 151 -2.64 2.33 -0.78
C CYS A 151 -3.25 3.73 -0.58
N THR A 152 -4.56 3.87 -0.76
CA THR A 152 -5.28 5.14 -0.52
C THR A 152 -5.26 5.54 0.96
N THR A 153 -5.38 4.59 1.90
CA THR A 153 -5.25 4.89 3.35
C THR A 153 -3.84 5.35 3.68
N ASN A 154 -2.82 4.73 3.08
CA ASN A 154 -1.41 5.12 3.24
C ASN A 154 -1.12 6.51 2.69
N CYS A 155 -1.83 6.96 1.63
CA CYS A 155 -1.72 8.32 1.14
C CYS A 155 -2.49 9.33 2.02
N LEU A 156 -3.71 8.98 2.42
CA LEU A 156 -4.61 9.89 3.15
C LEU A 156 -4.16 10.11 4.59
N ALA A 157 -3.71 9.07 5.30
CA ALA A 157 -3.43 9.15 6.72
C ALA A 157 -2.30 10.13 7.09
N PRO A 158 -1.16 10.21 6.37
CA PRO A 158 -0.12 11.19 6.66
C PRO A 158 -0.60 12.64 6.57
N ILE A 159 -1.29 13.03 5.50
CA ILE A 159 -1.80 14.41 5.36
C ILE A 159 -2.93 14.71 6.36
N ALA A 160 -3.78 13.72 6.64
CA ALA A 160 -4.83 13.86 7.65
C ALA A 160 -4.24 13.99 9.06
N LYS A 161 -3.13 13.29 9.37
CA LYS A 161 -2.40 13.42 10.62
C LYS A 161 -1.88 14.85 10.81
N VAL A 162 -1.15 15.37 9.82
CA VAL A 162 -0.60 16.76 9.90
C VAL A 162 -1.72 17.78 10.11
N LEU A 163 -2.80 17.70 9.32
CA LEU A 163 -3.94 18.62 9.46
C LEU A 163 -4.61 18.49 10.82
N ASN A 164 -4.81 17.27 11.32
CA ASN A 164 -5.46 17.05 12.59
C ASN A 164 -4.60 17.51 13.76
N ASP A 165 -3.31 17.23 13.74
CA ASP A 165 -2.39 17.57 14.84
C ASP A 165 -2.14 19.08 14.95
N LYS A 166 -2.01 19.78 13.82
CA LYS A 166 -1.75 21.24 13.80
C LYS A 166 -3.02 22.08 13.91
N PHE A 167 -4.09 21.71 13.21
CA PHE A 167 -5.28 22.54 13.04
C PHE A 167 -6.58 21.89 13.55
N GLY A 168 -6.58 20.58 13.76
CA GLY A 168 -7.77 19.80 14.10
C GLY A 168 -8.74 19.67 12.93
N ILE A 169 -9.17 18.45 12.63
CA ILE A 169 -10.22 18.19 11.64
C ILE A 169 -11.56 18.08 12.35
N ALA A 170 -12.54 18.85 11.91
CA ALA A 170 -13.93 18.72 12.35
C ALA A 170 -14.61 17.57 11.59
N ASP A 171 -14.60 17.65 10.27
CA ASP A 171 -15.10 16.65 9.33
C ASP A 171 -14.46 16.85 7.95
N GLY A 172 -14.68 15.89 7.04
CA GLY A 172 -14.18 15.99 5.68
C GLY A 172 -14.66 14.89 4.74
N LEU A 173 -14.54 15.20 3.45
CA LEU A 173 -14.83 14.28 2.35
C LEU A 173 -13.56 14.06 1.51
N MET A 174 -13.32 12.81 1.17
CA MET A 174 -12.19 12.42 0.33
C MET A 174 -12.69 11.82 -0.98
N THR A 175 -12.11 12.27 -2.09
CA THR A 175 -12.20 11.57 -3.35
C THR A 175 -10.81 11.10 -3.77
N THR A 176 -10.64 9.81 -4.03
CA THR A 176 -9.44 9.37 -4.73
C THR A 176 -9.73 9.22 -6.22
N VAL A 177 -8.98 9.96 -7.06
CA VAL A 177 -8.93 9.71 -8.49
C VAL A 177 -7.85 8.66 -8.69
N HIS A 178 -8.29 7.42 -8.95
CA HIS A 178 -7.46 6.24 -8.81
C HIS A 178 -7.22 5.55 -10.15
N SER A 179 -6.01 5.13 -10.39
CA SER A 179 -5.65 4.30 -11.53
C SER A 179 -6.45 2.99 -11.57
N ILE A 180 -6.45 2.34 -12.71
CA ILE A 180 -7.19 1.10 -12.94
C ILE A 180 -6.62 -0.04 -12.08
N PRO A 181 -7.40 -0.64 -11.15
CA PRO A 181 -6.95 -1.84 -10.46
C PRO A 181 -7.06 -3.07 -11.37
N ALA A 182 -6.27 -4.09 -11.09
CA ALA A 182 -6.32 -5.37 -11.83
C ALA A 182 -7.71 -6.04 -11.85
N THR A 183 -8.60 -5.67 -10.95
CA THR A 183 -9.98 -6.17 -10.88
C THR A 183 -10.95 -5.46 -11.83
N GLN A 184 -10.61 -4.28 -12.34
CA GLN A 184 -11.42 -3.55 -13.31
C GLN A 184 -11.38 -4.25 -14.66
N LYS A 185 -12.52 -4.32 -15.35
CA LYS A 185 -12.59 -4.96 -16.67
C LYS A 185 -11.92 -4.11 -17.76
N THR A 186 -11.20 -4.73 -18.66
CA THR A 186 -10.58 -4.07 -19.83
C THR A 186 -11.62 -3.67 -20.88
N VAL A 187 -12.65 -4.52 -21.07
CA VAL A 187 -13.87 -4.29 -21.88
C VAL A 187 -15.08 -4.60 -21.04
N ASP A 188 -16.27 -4.16 -21.46
CA ASP A 188 -17.51 -4.43 -20.74
C ASP A 188 -17.69 -5.95 -20.52
N GLY A 189 -17.86 -6.35 -19.26
CA GLY A 189 -17.99 -7.74 -18.87
C GLY A 189 -18.84 -7.91 -17.61
N VAL A 190 -19.27 -9.13 -17.35
CA VAL A 190 -20.17 -9.44 -16.23
C VAL A 190 -19.49 -9.14 -14.89
N SER A 191 -20.19 -8.37 -14.05
CA SER A 191 -19.86 -8.09 -12.66
C SER A 191 -21.14 -7.94 -11.84
N LEU A 192 -21.63 -9.05 -11.27
CA LEU A 192 -22.93 -9.09 -10.61
C LEU A 192 -22.97 -8.31 -9.28
N LYS A 193 -21.83 -8.18 -8.60
CA LYS A 193 -21.74 -7.49 -7.30
C LYS A 193 -21.46 -5.99 -7.45
N ASP A 194 -20.74 -5.61 -8.49
CA ASP A 194 -20.38 -4.23 -8.79
C ASP A 194 -20.57 -3.98 -10.28
N TRP A 195 -21.71 -3.45 -10.66
CA TRP A 195 -22.05 -3.23 -12.06
C TRP A 195 -21.11 -2.23 -12.74
N ARG A 196 -20.69 -1.20 -12.01
CA ARG A 196 -19.72 -0.21 -12.52
C ARG A 196 -18.33 -0.82 -12.70
N GLY A 197 -17.92 -1.74 -11.83
CA GLY A 197 -16.69 -2.51 -11.98
C GLY A 197 -16.70 -3.47 -13.18
N GLY A 198 -17.86 -3.74 -13.79
CA GLY A 198 -18.02 -4.47 -15.05
C GLY A 198 -17.77 -3.64 -16.31
N ARG A 199 -17.61 -2.31 -16.21
CA ARG A 199 -17.45 -1.44 -17.38
C ARG A 199 -15.97 -1.31 -17.76
N ALA A 200 -15.76 -1.04 -19.06
CA ALA A 200 -14.44 -0.91 -19.66
C ALA A 200 -13.61 0.20 -19.01
N ALA A 201 -12.42 -0.16 -18.55
CA ALA A 201 -11.50 0.73 -17.86
C ALA A 201 -10.99 1.87 -18.75
N SER A 202 -10.63 1.57 -20.00
CA SER A 202 -9.91 2.47 -20.89
C SER A 202 -10.73 3.62 -21.47
N GLY A 203 -12.06 3.57 -21.35
CA GLY A 203 -12.96 4.55 -21.96
C GLY A 203 -13.87 5.27 -20.97
N ASN A 204 -13.69 5.10 -19.67
CA ASN A 204 -14.64 5.60 -18.67
C ASN A 204 -13.99 6.24 -17.46
N ILE A 205 -14.72 7.18 -16.85
CA ILE A 205 -14.53 7.56 -15.44
C ILE A 205 -15.56 6.76 -14.64
N ILE A 206 -15.09 5.92 -13.70
CA ILE A 206 -15.93 4.93 -13.02
C ILE A 206 -16.01 5.23 -11.52
N PRO A 207 -17.14 5.75 -11.01
CA PRO A 207 -17.35 5.89 -9.57
C PRO A 207 -17.34 4.53 -8.87
N SER A 208 -16.63 4.44 -7.76
CA SER A 208 -16.51 3.21 -6.96
C SER A 208 -16.52 3.56 -5.47
N SER A 209 -17.01 2.66 -4.64
CA SER A 209 -16.91 2.80 -3.20
C SER A 209 -15.49 2.54 -2.73
N THR A 210 -15.09 3.20 -1.65
CA THR A 210 -13.84 2.93 -0.95
C THR A 210 -14.02 2.99 0.55
N GLY A 211 -13.35 2.09 1.27
CA GLY A 211 -13.27 2.12 2.73
C GLY A 211 -12.09 2.92 3.27
N ALA A 212 -11.26 3.50 2.40
CA ALA A 212 -9.98 4.11 2.78
C ALA A 212 -10.14 5.26 3.79
N ALA A 213 -11.10 6.16 3.57
CA ALA A 213 -11.34 7.28 4.50
C ALA A 213 -11.84 6.81 5.88
N LYS A 214 -12.68 5.77 5.92
CA LYS A 214 -13.12 5.16 7.18
C LYS A 214 -11.99 4.42 7.88
N ALA A 215 -11.06 3.82 7.12
CA ALA A 215 -9.89 3.13 7.66
C ALA A 215 -8.92 4.10 8.36
N VAL A 216 -8.87 5.39 7.95
CA VAL A 216 -8.08 6.40 8.67
C VAL A 216 -8.51 6.50 10.13
N GLY A 217 -9.81 6.39 10.44
CA GLY A 217 -10.29 6.37 11.83
C GLY A 217 -9.86 5.15 12.65
N LYS A 218 -9.34 4.08 12.01
CA LYS A 218 -8.74 2.94 12.72
C LYS A 218 -7.27 3.18 13.06
N VAL A 219 -6.55 3.95 12.25
CA VAL A 219 -5.13 4.27 12.45
C VAL A 219 -4.91 5.60 13.19
N ILE A 220 -5.88 6.51 13.09
CA ILE A 220 -5.96 7.80 13.83
C ILE A 220 -7.34 7.84 14.51
N PRO A 221 -7.48 7.31 15.74
CA PRO A 221 -8.78 7.17 16.43
C PRO A 221 -9.56 8.48 16.58
N GLU A 222 -8.87 9.62 16.70
CA GLU A 222 -9.45 10.95 16.79
C GLU A 222 -10.25 11.35 15.54
N LEU A 223 -9.99 10.72 14.43
CA LEU A 223 -10.68 10.92 13.14
C LEU A 223 -11.80 9.90 12.88
N ALA A 224 -12.08 9.01 13.82
CA ALA A 224 -13.16 8.04 13.69
C ALA A 224 -14.51 8.76 13.48
N GLY A 225 -15.21 8.43 12.40
CA GLY A 225 -16.49 9.02 12.04
C GLY A 225 -16.45 10.41 11.42
N LYS A 226 -15.27 11.05 11.32
CA LYS A 226 -15.14 12.40 10.76
C LYS A 226 -14.82 12.42 9.27
N LEU A 227 -14.27 11.34 8.74
CA LEU A 227 -13.90 11.22 7.32
C LEU A 227 -14.69 10.11 6.62
N THR A 228 -15.18 10.43 5.44
CA THR A 228 -15.72 9.45 4.50
C THR A 228 -15.30 9.83 3.07
N GLY A 229 -15.56 8.95 2.10
CA GLY A 229 -15.13 9.27 0.75
C GLY A 229 -15.52 8.22 -0.29
N MET A 230 -15.12 8.49 -1.52
CA MET A 230 -15.34 7.67 -2.69
C MET A 230 -14.12 7.59 -3.59
N SER A 231 -14.17 6.76 -4.60
CA SER A 231 -13.15 6.62 -5.63
C SER A 231 -13.72 6.90 -7.01
N MET A 232 -12.94 7.56 -7.86
CA MET A 232 -13.16 7.66 -9.31
C MET A 232 -12.05 6.86 -9.99
N ARG A 233 -12.39 5.75 -10.68
CA ARG A 233 -11.43 5.03 -11.53
C ARG A 233 -11.30 5.77 -12.85
N VAL A 234 -10.06 6.02 -13.27
CA VAL A 234 -9.72 6.74 -14.50
C VAL A 234 -8.76 5.91 -15.36
N PRO A 235 -8.68 6.15 -16.69
CA PRO A 235 -7.87 5.36 -17.61
C PRO A 235 -6.35 5.61 -17.48
N THR A 236 -5.81 5.59 -16.27
CA THR A 236 -4.37 5.57 -15.98
C THR A 236 -4.01 4.21 -15.41
N LEU A 237 -2.83 3.69 -15.72
CA LEU A 237 -2.41 2.34 -15.33
C LEU A 237 -1.82 2.30 -13.95
N ASP A 238 -1.21 3.40 -13.49
CA ASP A 238 -0.62 3.56 -12.17
C ASP A 238 -0.62 5.04 -11.78
N VAL A 239 -0.25 5.32 -10.56
CA VAL A 239 -0.30 6.61 -9.86
C VAL A 239 -1.73 7.14 -9.71
N SER A 240 -2.07 7.43 -8.49
CA SER A 240 -3.38 7.92 -8.06
C SER A 240 -3.22 9.21 -7.27
N VAL A 241 -4.33 9.91 -7.05
CA VAL A 241 -4.34 11.14 -6.26
C VAL A 241 -5.49 11.14 -5.25
N VAL A 242 -5.20 11.61 -4.04
CA VAL A 242 -6.19 11.93 -3.01
C VAL A 242 -6.53 13.42 -3.09
N ASP A 243 -7.81 13.71 -3.22
CA ASP A 243 -8.45 15.01 -3.02
C ASP A 243 -9.15 14.97 -1.66
N LEU A 244 -8.64 15.68 -0.67
CA LEU A 244 -9.21 15.75 0.67
C LEU A 244 -9.72 17.15 0.95
N THR A 245 -11.03 17.29 1.08
CA THR A 245 -11.69 18.53 1.49
C THR A 245 -12.12 18.42 2.94
N VAL A 246 -11.70 19.35 3.79
CA VAL A 246 -11.95 19.32 5.25
C VAL A 246 -12.42 20.67 5.80
N ASN A 247 -13.20 20.59 6.88
CA ASN A 247 -13.41 21.69 7.81
C ASN A 247 -12.38 21.56 8.95
N LEU A 248 -11.57 22.61 9.14
CA LEU A 248 -10.62 22.72 10.24
C LEU A 248 -11.29 23.30 11.48
N LYS A 249 -10.80 22.93 12.67
CA LYS A 249 -11.25 23.49 13.95
C LYS A 249 -10.56 24.81 14.29
N LYS A 250 -9.33 24.99 13.81
CA LYS A 250 -8.53 26.22 13.95
C LYS A 250 -8.36 26.84 12.57
N ALA A 251 -8.57 28.13 12.46
CA ALA A 251 -8.29 28.88 11.25
C ALA A 251 -6.81 28.78 10.88
N ALA A 252 -6.52 28.59 9.60
CA ALA A 252 -5.18 28.58 9.05
C ALA A 252 -5.22 29.10 7.60
N THR A 253 -4.23 29.86 7.22
CA THR A 253 -4.01 30.21 5.82
C THR A 253 -3.53 28.96 5.06
N TYR A 254 -3.71 28.94 3.74
CA TYR A 254 -3.21 27.85 2.92
C TYR A 254 -1.68 27.73 2.97
N ASP A 255 -0.97 28.88 3.08
CA ASP A 255 0.49 28.92 3.22
C ASP A 255 0.95 28.27 4.55
N GLU A 256 0.22 28.47 5.65
CA GLU A 256 0.51 27.78 6.92
C GLU A 256 0.30 26.28 6.82
N ILE A 257 -0.70 25.83 6.05
CA ILE A 257 -0.92 24.41 5.78
C ILE A 257 0.24 23.85 4.95
N CYS A 258 0.66 24.53 3.87
CA CYS A 258 1.80 24.14 3.06
C CYS A 258 3.09 24.05 3.89
N ALA A 259 3.32 25.06 4.77
CA ALA A 259 4.48 25.04 5.66
C ALA A 259 4.47 23.87 6.64
N ALA A 260 3.31 23.55 7.22
CA ALA A 260 3.16 22.39 8.12
C ALA A 260 3.41 21.05 7.39
N MET A 261 2.91 20.90 6.15
CA MET A 261 3.15 19.72 5.34
C MET A 261 4.63 19.57 4.98
N LYS A 262 5.29 20.67 4.61
CA LYS A 262 6.73 20.68 4.31
C LYS A 262 7.56 20.32 5.54
N GLU A 263 7.28 20.94 6.69
CA GLU A 263 7.94 20.61 7.96
C GLU A 263 7.81 19.13 8.28
N ALA A 264 6.61 18.55 8.15
CA ALA A 264 6.38 17.14 8.42
C ALA A 264 7.12 16.21 7.44
N SER A 265 7.15 16.57 6.14
CA SER A 265 7.84 15.79 5.11
C SER A 265 9.37 15.75 5.28
N GLU A 266 9.96 16.82 5.80
CA GLU A 266 11.39 16.92 6.09
C GLU A 266 11.74 16.35 7.50
N GLY A 267 10.73 16.21 8.38
CA GLY A 267 10.85 15.82 9.78
C GLY A 267 10.25 14.45 10.09
N GLU A 268 9.16 14.43 10.86
CA GLU A 268 8.57 13.21 11.45
C GLU A 268 8.02 12.22 10.42
N LEU A 269 7.61 12.70 9.24
CA LEU A 269 7.07 11.88 8.15
C LEU A 269 8.07 11.71 6.99
N LYS A 270 9.35 11.97 7.22
CA LYS A 270 10.37 11.80 6.19
C LYS A 270 10.37 10.38 5.63
N GLY A 271 10.39 10.27 4.28
CA GLY A 271 10.30 9.01 3.56
C GLY A 271 8.89 8.40 3.48
N VAL A 272 7.90 9.04 4.11
CA VAL A 272 6.47 8.66 4.02
C VAL A 272 5.69 9.74 3.29
N LEU A 273 5.79 11.00 3.77
CA LEU A 273 5.23 12.18 3.14
C LEU A 273 6.31 12.88 2.31
N GLY A 274 6.06 13.03 1.01
CA GLY A 274 6.79 13.92 0.13
C GLY A 274 6.10 15.28 0.01
N TYR A 275 6.78 16.25 -0.55
CA TYR A 275 6.27 17.60 -0.78
C TYR A 275 6.71 18.10 -2.16
N THR A 276 5.80 18.71 -2.91
CA THR A 276 6.12 19.39 -4.15
C THR A 276 5.42 20.74 -4.24
N ASP A 277 6.10 21.71 -4.81
CA ASP A 277 5.57 23.02 -5.21
C ASP A 277 5.78 23.25 -6.72
N GLU A 278 5.99 22.18 -7.48
CA GLU A 278 6.11 22.20 -8.94
C GLU A 278 4.76 21.94 -9.61
N SER A 279 4.67 22.22 -10.91
CA SER A 279 3.48 21.95 -11.72
C SER A 279 3.57 20.53 -12.29
N VAL A 280 3.17 19.54 -11.50
CA VAL A 280 3.32 18.11 -11.74
C VAL A 280 2.01 17.45 -12.17
N VAL A 281 2.13 16.25 -12.73
CA VAL A 281 1.03 15.34 -13.07
C VAL A 281 1.33 13.92 -12.59
N SER A 282 0.37 13.02 -12.66
CA SER A 282 0.48 11.66 -12.10
C SER A 282 1.73 10.90 -12.55
N SER A 283 2.13 10.99 -13.82
CA SER A 283 3.28 10.25 -14.36
C SER A 283 4.62 10.65 -13.76
N ASP A 284 4.72 11.84 -13.15
CA ASP A 284 5.95 12.32 -12.51
C ASP A 284 6.26 11.56 -11.20
N PHE A 285 5.27 10.87 -10.65
CA PHE A 285 5.40 10.08 -9.41
C PHE A 285 5.49 8.57 -9.65
N LEU A 286 5.65 8.14 -10.90
CA LEU A 286 5.81 6.71 -11.20
C LEU A 286 7.12 6.18 -10.59
N GLY A 287 6.99 5.16 -9.73
CA GLY A 287 8.12 4.58 -9.00
C GLY A 287 8.48 5.32 -7.71
N ASP A 288 7.77 6.37 -7.33
CA ASP A 288 8.02 7.11 -6.09
C ASP A 288 7.72 6.23 -4.85
N PRO A 289 8.68 6.06 -3.91
CA PRO A 289 8.51 5.24 -2.72
C PRO A 289 7.69 5.92 -1.61
N HIS A 290 7.41 7.22 -1.71
CA HIS A 290 6.51 7.89 -0.78
C HIS A 290 5.07 7.39 -0.97
N THR A 291 4.35 7.19 0.11
CA THR A 291 2.92 6.84 0.03
C THR A 291 2.00 8.04 -0.11
N SER A 292 2.53 9.25 0.06
CA SER A 292 1.78 10.49 0.03
C SER A 292 2.72 11.62 -0.38
N VAL A 293 2.52 12.25 -1.52
CA VAL A 293 3.30 13.42 -1.94
C VAL A 293 2.35 14.62 -2.01
N PHE A 294 2.44 15.48 -1.00
CA PHE A 294 1.59 16.67 -0.90
C PHE A 294 1.91 17.65 -2.02
N ASP A 295 0.89 18.08 -2.76
CA ASP A 295 1.00 19.06 -3.84
C ASP A 295 0.53 20.43 -3.36
N ALA A 296 1.47 21.32 -3.09
CA ALA A 296 1.22 22.64 -2.59
C ALA A 296 0.49 23.56 -3.59
N LYS A 297 0.62 23.29 -4.90
CA LYS A 297 -0.03 24.09 -5.93
C LYS A 297 -1.40 23.61 -6.37
N ALA A 298 -1.76 22.36 -6.05
CA ALA A 298 -3.04 21.78 -6.47
C ALA A 298 -4.18 22.01 -5.46
N GLY A 299 -3.86 22.35 -4.21
CA GLY A 299 -4.87 22.62 -3.18
C GLY A 299 -5.40 24.06 -3.21
N ILE A 300 -6.50 24.27 -2.50
CA ILE A 300 -7.19 25.58 -2.40
C ILE A 300 -7.83 25.75 -1.02
N ALA A 301 -7.93 26.98 -0.56
CA ALA A 301 -8.75 27.35 0.60
C ALA A 301 -9.92 28.24 0.15
N LEU A 302 -11.13 27.88 0.53
CA LEU A 302 -12.32 28.73 0.34
C LEU A 302 -12.45 29.74 1.49
N THR A 303 -12.17 29.28 2.70
CA THR A 303 -12.06 30.09 3.91
C THR A 303 -10.88 29.60 4.73
N ASP A 304 -10.53 30.29 5.81
CA ASP A 304 -9.44 29.88 6.72
C ASP A 304 -9.71 28.53 7.43
N THR A 305 -10.94 28.00 7.34
CA THR A 305 -11.31 26.72 7.94
C THR A 305 -11.85 25.71 6.95
N PHE A 306 -12.12 26.07 5.70
CA PHE A 306 -12.63 25.13 4.68
C PHE A 306 -11.64 25.04 3.53
N VAL A 307 -10.90 23.94 3.51
CA VAL A 307 -9.74 23.76 2.65
C VAL A 307 -9.77 22.43 1.91
N LYS A 308 -9.19 22.42 0.73
CA LYS A 308 -8.89 21.24 -0.07
C LYS A 308 -7.38 21.06 -0.19
N VAL A 309 -6.89 19.89 0.12
CA VAL A 309 -5.50 19.47 -0.11
C VAL A 309 -5.44 18.30 -1.06
N VAL A 310 -4.35 18.21 -1.82
CA VAL A 310 -4.12 17.20 -2.84
C VAL A 310 -2.83 16.45 -2.53
N SER A 311 -2.84 15.13 -2.67
CA SER A 311 -1.64 14.31 -2.47
C SER A 311 -1.58 13.17 -3.49
N TRP A 312 -0.43 13.03 -4.13
CA TRP A 312 -0.12 12.00 -5.12
C TRP A 312 0.43 10.74 -4.46
N TYR A 313 0.26 9.59 -5.09
CA TYR A 313 0.88 8.34 -4.65
C TYR A 313 0.98 7.32 -5.78
N ASP A 314 2.14 6.70 -5.92
CA ASP A 314 2.26 5.46 -6.67
C ASP A 314 1.58 4.36 -5.85
N ASN A 315 0.41 3.92 -6.31
CA ASN A 315 -0.44 2.98 -5.56
C ASN A 315 0.13 1.56 -5.52
N GLU A 316 1.20 1.27 -6.25
CA GLU A 316 1.91 0.00 -6.27
C GLU A 316 3.26 0.09 -5.58
N MET A 317 4.13 1.00 -6.02
CA MET A 317 5.53 1.07 -5.56
C MET A 317 5.63 1.62 -4.14
N GLY A 318 5.03 2.79 -3.86
CA GLY A 318 5.03 3.38 -2.53
C GLY A 318 4.34 2.48 -1.49
N TYR A 319 3.23 1.85 -1.87
CA TYR A 319 2.54 0.91 -1.02
C TYR A 319 3.37 -0.34 -0.69
N SER A 320 4.05 -0.90 -1.71
CA SER A 320 4.90 -2.09 -1.56
C SER A 320 6.15 -1.80 -0.73
N ASP A 321 6.70 -0.61 -0.82
CA ASP A 321 7.78 -0.12 0.03
C ASP A 321 7.39 -0.14 1.51
N LYS A 322 6.18 0.33 1.84
CA LYS A 322 5.72 0.41 3.23
C LYS A 322 5.32 -0.95 3.82
N LEU A 323 5.04 -1.96 3.00
CA LEU A 323 4.98 -3.35 3.48
C LEU A 323 6.32 -3.79 4.05
N LEU A 324 7.42 -3.45 3.39
CA LEU A 324 8.77 -3.78 3.85
C LEU A 324 9.15 -2.96 5.08
N CYS A 325 8.89 -1.65 5.09
CA CYS A 325 9.09 -0.79 6.27
C CYS A 325 8.31 -1.28 7.50
N LEU A 326 7.07 -1.75 7.31
CA LEU A 326 6.28 -2.33 8.41
C LEU A 326 6.95 -3.60 8.94
N ILE A 327 7.43 -4.49 8.07
CA ILE A 327 8.15 -5.71 8.49
C ILE A 327 9.45 -5.37 9.23
N GLU A 328 10.23 -4.40 8.75
CA GLU A 328 11.45 -3.94 9.44
C GLU A 328 11.12 -3.39 10.83
N HIS A 329 10.05 -2.61 10.95
CA HIS A 329 9.58 -2.14 12.25
C HIS A 329 9.17 -3.29 13.17
N MET A 330 8.34 -4.23 12.67
CA MET A 330 7.92 -5.41 13.42
C MET A 330 9.14 -6.19 13.92
N TYR A 331 10.09 -6.48 13.03
CA TYR A 331 11.34 -7.18 13.37
C TYR A 331 12.11 -6.46 14.47
N SER A 332 12.19 -5.14 14.40
CA SER A 332 12.87 -4.33 15.42
C SER A 332 12.22 -4.39 16.80
N VAL A 333 10.91 -4.63 16.87
CA VAL A 333 10.16 -4.79 18.12
C VAL A 333 10.25 -6.23 18.63
N ASP A 334 10.13 -7.21 17.74
CA ASP A 334 10.12 -8.63 18.05
C ASP A 334 11.47 -9.15 18.58
N HIS A 335 12.56 -8.44 18.29
CA HIS A 335 13.93 -8.85 18.65
C HIS A 335 14.60 -7.89 19.64
N LYS A 336 13.83 -7.09 20.36
CA LYS A 336 14.28 -6.32 21.53
C LYS A 336 14.31 -7.22 22.77
#